data_46e62d77e75e41015e04f31c07e32f3b
#
_entry.id   46e62d77e75e41015e04f31c07e32f3b
#
_cell.length_a   1.000
_cell.length_b   1.000
_cell.length_c   1.000
_cell.angle_alpha   90.00
_cell.angle_beta   90.00
_cell.angle_gamma   90.00
#
_symmetry.space_group_name_H-M   'P 1'
#
loop_
_entity.id
_entity.type
_entity.pdbx_description
1 polymer ?
#
loop_
_entity_poly.entity_id
_entity_poly.type
_entity_poly.pdbx_seq_one_letter_code
_entity_poly.pdbx_strand_id
1 'polypeptide(L)'
;MRRLSTLVWQIAIGLAALAIWQWGWALHDKLPWLVPDLLDPCFVSKPSDIYQQFLRMSCLVSSDGQWTFGVEGAFARCIGKSENNLWIATYFTLKNTLWGFATGVSSGFALGLLLGRSDRLSEIFYPYITAFNSVPRIALAPIIILAFGIGDASKIVTAWLVVVFLVFFNTFEGARSVDRDRSTPPACWAPANGR
;
A
#
# COMPACT_ATOMS: atom_id res chain seq x y z
N MET A 1 -0.06 4.46 37.44
CA MET A 1 1.05 5.40 37.28
C MET A 1 2.05 5.01 36.16
N ARG A 2 2.52 3.76 36.05
CA ARG A 2 3.47 3.35 34.98
C ARG A 2 2.97 3.59 33.52
N ARG A 3 1.71 3.34 33.23
CA ARG A 3 1.17 3.56 31.86
C ARG A 3 1.15 5.03 31.44
N LEU A 4 0.87 5.92 32.38
CA LEU A 4 0.85 7.37 32.12
C LEU A 4 2.25 7.91 31.83
N SER A 5 3.26 7.46 32.59
CA SER A 5 4.66 7.84 32.33
C SER A 5 5.16 7.32 30.99
N THR A 6 4.77 6.10 30.60
CA THR A 6 5.14 5.54 29.28
C THR A 6 4.52 6.35 28.13
N LEU A 7 3.25 6.75 28.24
CA LEU A 7 2.60 7.60 27.26
C LEU A 7 3.26 8.97 27.14
N VAL A 8 3.62 9.58 28.26
CA VAL A 8 4.33 10.88 28.30
C VAL A 8 5.67 10.78 27.56
N TRP A 9 6.45 9.73 27.82
CA TRP A 9 7.72 9.50 27.12
C TRP A 9 7.54 9.23 25.62
N GLN A 10 6.52 8.47 25.22
CA GLN A 10 6.21 8.22 23.80
C GLN A 10 5.85 9.51 23.07
N ILE A 11 5.01 10.35 23.69
CA ILE A 11 4.65 11.65 23.12
C ILE A 11 5.86 12.58 23.06
N ALA A 12 6.68 12.62 24.11
CA ALA A 12 7.88 13.45 24.14
C ALA A 12 8.90 13.06 23.06
N ILE A 13 9.12 11.76 22.84
CA ILE A 13 10.00 11.26 21.78
C ILE A 13 9.42 11.60 20.40
N GLY A 14 8.10 11.44 20.20
CA GLY A 14 7.43 11.81 18.95
C GLY A 14 7.54 13.29 18.63
N LEU A 15 7.31 14.16 19.63
CA LEU A 15 7.46 15.61 19.48
C LEU A 15 8.92 16.00 19.23
N ALA A 16 9.88 15.38 19.89
CA ALA A 16 11.30 15.63 19.66
C ALA A 16 11.71 15.23 18.23
N ALA A 17 11.24 14.09 17.73
CA ALA A 17 11.48 13.66 16.35
C ALA A 17 10.88 14.64 15.32
N LEU A 18 9.65 15.10 15.56
CA LEU A 18 9.01 16.11 14.70
C LEU A 18 9.75 17.47 14.75
N ALA A 19 10.23 17.86 15.92
CA ALA A 19 11.01 19.08 16.08
C ALA A 19 12.34 18.99 15.34
N ILE A 20 13.04 17.86 15.43
CA ILE A 20 14.28 17.60 14.70
C ILE A 20 14.02 17.65 13.20
N TRP A 21 12.94 17.04 12.73
CA TRP A 21 12.55 17.06 11.32
C TRP A 21 12.22 18.48 10.83
N GLN A 22 11.48 19.27 11.61
CA GLN A 22 11.09 20.62 11.24
C GLN A 22 12.28 21.60 11.20
N TRP A 23 13.18 21.53 12.19
CA TRP A 23 14.28 22.48 12.35
C TRP A 23 15.66 21.90 12.05
N GLY A 24 15.75 20.62 11.70
CA GLY A 24 17.02 19.95 11.42
C GLY A 24 17.86 20.66 10.37
N TRP A 25 17.23 21.16 9.32
CA TRP A 25 17.93 21.91 8.28
C TRP A 25 18.45 23.27 8.76
N ALA A 26 17.72 23.97 9.60
CA ALA A 26 18.20 25.23 10.19
C ALA A 26 19.43 25.01 11.11
N LEU A 27 19.61 23.78 11.58
CA LEU A 27 20.79 23.39 12.35
C LEU A 27 21.97 23.03 11.44
N HIS A 28 21.72 22.55 10.21
CA HIS A 28 22.74 22.25 9.22
C HIS A 28 23.53 23.51 8.83
N ASP A 29 22.87 24.66 8.66
CA ASP A 29 23.53 25.92 8.38
C ASP A 29 24.53 26.36 9.47
N LYS A 30 24.32 25.92 10.72
CA LYS A 30 25.20 26.26 11.86
C LYS A 30 26.23 25.17 12.17
N LEU A 31 25.91 23.90 11.88
CA LEU A 31 26.72 22.74 12.24
C LEU A 31 26.70 21.68 11.10
N PRO A 32 27.33 21.99 9.94
CA PRO A 32 27.26 21.13 8.75
C PRO A 32 27.91 19.76 8.95
N TRP A 33 28.80 19.60 9.92
CA TRP A 33 29.47 18.32 10.23
C TRP A 33 28.61 17.35 11.07
N LEU A 34 27.57 17.86 11.75
CA LEU A 34 26.72 17.07 12.64
C LEU A 34 25.43 16.58 11.97
N VAL A 35 24.94 17.34 10.98
CA VAL A 35 23.68 17.05 10.27
C VAL A 35 24.00 16.54 8.87
N PRO A 36 23.70 15.29 8.53
CA PRO A 36 23.96 14.76 7.20
C PRO A 36 23.14 15.49 6.12
N ASP A 37 23.71 15.59 4.91
CA ASP A 37 23.06 16.17 3.72
C ASP A 37 21.71 15.52 3.37
N LEU A 38 21.41 14.38 4.01
CA LEU A 38 20.15 13.66 3.86
C LEU A 38 18.93 14.47 4.36
N LEU A 39 19.16 15.46 5.22
CA LEU A 39 18.12 16.37 5.76
C LEU A 39 17.92 17.63 4.90
N ASP A 40 18.57 17.71 3.73
CA ASP A 40 18.34 18.80 2.76
C ASP A 40 16.84 18.84 2.40
N PRO A 41 16.20 20.02 2.45
CA PRO A 41 14.82 20.22 2.02
C PRO A 41 14.50 19.74 0.61
N CYS A 42 15.52 19.58 -0.25
CA CYS A 42 15.38 18.97 -1.56
C CYS A 42 15.03 17.46 -1.49
N PHE A 43 15.56 16.76 -0.49
CA PHE A 43 15.32 15.32 -0.31
C PHE A 43 14.19 15.03 0.68
N VAL A 44 14.15 15.79 1.77
CA VAL A 44 13.16 15.60 2.85
C VAL A 44 12.49 16.94 3.14
N SER A 45 11.32 17.16 2.56
CA SER A 45 10.52 18.37 2.79
C SER A 45 10.20 18.58 4.27
N LYS A 46 10.11 19.84 4.70
CA LYS A 46 9.70 20.17 6.07
C LYS A 46 8.22 19.83 6.30
N PRO A 47 7.82 19.42 7.49
CA PRO A 47 6.42 19.18 7.84
C PRO A 47 5.50 20.37 7.52
N SER A 48 5.95 21.59 7.75
CA SER A 48 5.20 22.82 7.42
C SER A 48 4.92 22.96 5.93
N ASP A 49 5.91 22.64 5.07
CA ASP A 49 5.79 22.77 3.62
C ASP A 49 4.87 21.68 3.06
N ILE A 50 4.97 20.47 3.61
CA ILE A 50 4.06 19.35 3.29
C ILE A 50 2.62 19.75 3.63
N TYR A 51 2.39 20.34 4.81
CA TYR A 51 1.07 20.78 5.24
C TYR A 51 0.49 21.87 4.32
N GLN A 52 1.30 22.88 3.99
CA GLN A 52 0.88 23.95 3.07
C GLN A 52 0.57 23.42 1.68
N GLN A 53 1.43 22.52 1.17
CA GLN A 53 1.21 21.91 -0.14
C GLN A 53 -0.06 21.03 -0.14
N PHE A 54 -0.31 20.29 0.92
CA PHE A 54 -1.55 19.53 1.10
C PHE A 54 -2.78 20.45 1.06
N LEU A 55 -2.75 21.57 1.77
CA LEU A 55 -3.86 22.54 1.75
C LEU A 55 -4.11 23.13 0.36
N ARG A 56 -3.04 23.42 -0.39
CA ARG A 56 -3.14 23.89 -1.79
C ARG A 56 -3.71 22.84 -2.72
N MET A 57 -3.17 21.62 -2.66
CA MET A 57 -3.62 20.51 -3.51
C MET A 57 -5.07 20.07 -3.19
N SER A 58 -5.50 20.21 -1.95
CA SER A 58 -6.89 19.93 -1.53
C SER A 58 -7.88 21.05 -1.88
N CYS A 59 -7.40 22.14 -2.49
CA CYS A 59 -8.21 23.34 -2.80
C CYS A 59 -8.81 24.04 -1.56
N LEU A 60 -8.23 23.83 -0.39
CA LEU A 60 -8.67 24.51 0.83
C LEU A 60 -8.08 25.91 0.94
N VAL A 61 -6.92 26.13 0.32
CA VAL A 61 -6.23 27.42 0.29
C VAL A 61 -5.90 27.78 -1.16
N SER A 62 -6.16 29.01 -1.57
CA SER A 62 -5.79 29.54 -2.89
C SER A 62 -4.27 29.66 -3.05
N SER A 63 -3.79 29.79 -4.30
CA SER A 63 -2.38 30.11 -4.61
C SER A 63 -1.87 31.34 -3.87
N ASP A 64 -2.77 32.28 -3.54
CA ASP A 64 -2.48 33.54 -2.86
C ASP A 64 -2.51 33.42 -1.32
N GLY A 65 -2.62 32.20 -0.78
CA GLY A 65 -2.64 31.92 0.67
C GLY A 65 -3.96 32.25 1.37
N GLN A 66 -5.01 32.61 0.63
CA GLN A 66 -6.33 32.86 1.20
C GLN A 66 -7.18 31.57 1.26
N TRP A 67 -7.95 31.44 2.34
CA TRP A 67 -8.89 30.33 2.50
C TRP A 67 -10.00 30.41 1.47
N THR A 68 -10.26 29.32 0.77
CA THR A 68 -11.32 29.22 -0.24
C THR A 68 -12.72 29.00 0.37
N PHE A 69 -12.80 28.74 1.66
CA PHE A 69 -14.07 28.61 2.37
C PHE A 69 -14.81 29.95 2.39
N GLY A 70 -16.02 29.97 1.85
CA GLY A 70 -16.88 31.14 1.80
C GLY A 70 -16.84 31.96 0.51
N VAL A 71 -15.97 31.61 -0.44
CA VAL A 71 -15.98 32.23 -1.78
C VAL A 71 -16.72 31.31 -2.74
N GLU A 72 -17.93 31.71 -3.15
CA GLU A 72 -18.76 30.94 -4.07
C GLU A 72 -18.00 30.60 -5.36
N GLY A 73 -17.95 29.32 -5.69
CA GLY A 73 -17.31 28.82 -6.89
C GLY A 73 -15.77 28.76 -6.87
N ALA A 74 -15.09 29.17 -5.79
CA ALA A 74 -13.62 29.10 -5.70
C ALA A 74 -13.13 27.64 -5.69
N PHE A 75 -13.80 26.78 -4.96
CA PHE A 75 -13.52 25.34 -4.90
C PHE A 75 -13.74 24.67 -6.28
N ALA A 76 -14.84 24.97 -6.96
CA ALA A 76 -15.11 24.44 -8.30
C ALA A 76 -14.07 24.91 -9.34
N ARG A 77 -13.64 26.18 -9.26
CA ARG A 77 -12.58 26.71 -10.13
C ARG A 77 -11.22 26.08 -9.87
N CYS A 78 -10.91 25.77 -8.62
CA CYS A 78 -9.67 25.06 -8.26
C CYS A 78 -9.70 23.63 -8.81
N ILE A 79 -10.79 22.90 -8.65
CA ILE A 79 -10.94 21.54 -9.18
C ILE A 79 -10.83 21.53 -10.71
N GLY A 80 -11.41 22.53 -11.39
CA GLY A 80 -11.39 22.58 -12.86
C GLY A 80 -10.07 23.05 -13.49
N LYS A 81 -9.20 23.71 -12.75
CA LYS A 81 -8.03 24.44 -13.29
C LYS A 81 -6.69 23.81 -12.97
N SER A 82 -6.60 22.92 -12.00
CA SER A 82 -5.32 22.37 -11.53
C SER A 82 -5.17 20.92 -11.93
N GLU A 83 -4.22 20.63 -12.82
CA GLU A 83 -3.79 19.26 -13.13
C GLU A 83 -3.23 18.51 -11.91
N ASN A 84 -2.76 19.25 -10.90
CA ASN A 84 -2.21 18.73 -9.64
C ASN A 84 -3.22 18.79 -8.49
N ASN A 85 -4.47 18.46 -8.75
CA ASN A 85 -5.52 18.45 -7.75
C ASN A 85 -5.60 17.10 -7.04
N LEU A 86 -5.56 17.13 -5.70
CA LEU A 86 -5.64 15.92 -4.86
C LEU A 86 -6.90 15.09 -5.13
N TRP A 87 -8.04 15.74 -5.37
CA TRP A 87 -9.31 15.06 -5.61
C TRP A 87 -9.32 14.30 -6.92
N ILE A 88 -8.80 14.93 -7.98
CA ILE A 88 -8.67 14.30 -9.30
C ILE A 88 -7.68 13.15 -9.22
N ALA A 89 -6.50 13.38 -8.61
CA ALA A 89 -5.50 12.32 -8.43
C ALA A 89 -6.04 11.15 -7.62
N THR A 90 -6.79 11.40 -6.56
CA THR A 90 -7.44 10.38 -5.75
C THR A 90 -8.48 9.58 -6.54
N TYR A 91 -9.31 10.25 -7.33
CA TYR A 91 -10.31 9.60 -8.17
C TYR A 91 -9.65 8.65 -9.19
N PHE A 92 -8.64 9.11 -9.92
CA PHE A 92 -7.94 8.26 -10.89
C PHE A 92 -7.20 7.10 -10.22
N THR A 93 -6.57 7.36 -9.08
CA THR A 93 -5.88 6.30 -8.32
C THR A 93 -6.88 5.26 -7.82
N LEU A 94 -7.98 5.70 -7.23
CA LEU A 94 -9.02 4.80 -6.72
C LEU A 94 -9.66 3.99 -7.85
N LYS A 95 -10.01 4.63 -8.97
CA LYS A 95 -10.53 3.97 -10.17
C LYS A 95 -9.59 2.86 -10.66
N ASN A 96 -8.30 3.19 -10.84
CA ASN A 96 -7.32 2.25 -11.36
C ASN A 96 -7.05 1.10 -10.37
N THR A 97 -7.01 1.41 -9.08
CA THR A 97 -6.86 0.40 -8.02
C THR A 97 -8.06 -0.54 -7.96
N LEU A 98 -9.29 -0.03 -8.07
CA LEU A 98 -10.50 -0.85 -8.07
C LEU A 98 -10.54 -1.80 -9.29
N TRP A 99 -10.16 -1.33 -10.47
CA TRP A 99 -10.07 -2.19 -11.65
C TRP A 99 -9.00 -3.28 -11.49
N GLY A 100 -7.81 -2.91 -11.02
CA GLY A 100 -6.73 -3.86 -10.72
C GLY A 100 -7.12 -4.86 -9.63
N PHE A 101 -7.81 -4.39 -8.58
CA PHE A 101 -8.30 -5.23 -7.49
C PHE A 101 -9.38 -6.22 -7.97
N ALA A 102 -10.41 -5.75 -8.66
CA ALA A 102 -11.51 -6.60 -9.13
C ALA A 102 -11.02 -7.71 -10.07
N THR A 103 -10.17 -7.34 -11.03
CA THR A 103 -9.58 -8.31 -11.97
C THR A 103 -8.59 -9.25 -11.27
N GLY A 104 -7.80 -8.73 -10.31
CA GLY A 104 -6.84 -9.51 -9.51
C GLY A 104 -7.53 -10.51 -8.60
N VAL A 105 -8.60 -10.12 -7.90
CA VAL A 105 -9.40 -11.02 -7.06
C VAL A 105 -10.05 -12.11 -7.90
N SER A 106 -10.70 -11.75 -9.00
CA SER A 106 -11.40 -12.71 -9.85
C SER A 106 -10.45 -13.74 -10.44
N SER A 107 -9.33 -13.30 -11.01
CA SER A 107 -8.34 -14.21 -11.62
C SER A 107 -7.59 -15.02 -10.56
N GLY A 108 -7.18 -14.39 -9.46
CA GLY A 108 -6.48 -15.07 -8.37
C GLY A 108 -7.34 -16.14 -7.69
N PHE A 109 -8.61 -15.82 -7.44
CA PHE A 109 -9.57 -16.79 -6.88
C PHE A 109 -9.81 -17.96 -7.83
N ALA A 110 -10.09 -17.69 -9.11
CA ALA A 110 -10.33 -18.74 -10.10
C ALA A 110 -9.11 -19.67 -10.25
N LEU A 111 -7.93 -19.13 -10.40
CA LEU A 111 -6.69 -19.91 -10.53
C LEU A 111 -6.37 -20.67 -9.24
N GLY A 112 -6.50 -20.03 -8.08
CA GLY A 112 -6.25 -20.66 -6.79
C GLY A 112 -7.18 -21.84 -6.52
N LEU A 113 -8.47 -21.69 -6.86
CA LEU A 113 -9.46 -22.75 -6.70
C LEU A 113 -9.24 -23.91 -7.69
N LEU A 114 -8.94 -23.60 -8.95
CA LEU A 114 -8.66 -24.60 -9.97
C LEU A 114 -7.43 -25.45 -9.63
N LEU A 115 -6.34 -24.82 -9.24
CA LEU A 115 -5.11 -25.52 -8.88
C LEU A 115 -5.22 -26.22 -7.52
N GLY A 116 -5.92 -25.61 -6.56
CA GLY A 116 -6.09 -26.17 -5.23
C GLY A 116 -6.95 -27.43 -5.18
N ARG A 117 -7.89 -27.59 -6.13
CA ARG A 117 -8.77 -28.77 -6.23
C ARG A 117 -8.13 -29.98 -6.89
N SER A 118 -7.03 -29.83 -7.60
CA SER A 118 -6.39 -30.91 -8.36
C SER A 118 -5.00 -31.18 -7.81
N ASP A 119 -4.80 -32.33 -7.17
CA ASP A 119 -3.51 -32.75 -6.64
C ASP A 119 -2.43 -32.80 -7.71
N ARG A 120 -2.75 -33.30 -8.91
CA ARG A 120 -1.79 -33.38 -10.02
C ARG A 120 -1.34 -32.02 -10.50
N LEU A 121 -2.29 -31.08 -10.68
CA LEU A 121 -1.94 -29.70 -11.08
C LEU A 121 -1.17 -28.98 -9.97
N SER A 122 -1.56 -29.20 -8.74
CA SER A 122 -0.86 -28.67 -7.58
C SER A 122 0.61 -29.09 -7.53
N GLU A 123 0.90 -30.39 -7.68
CA GLU A 123 2.28 -30.93 -7.65
C GLU A 123 3.15 -30.34 -8.79
N ILE A 124 2.59 -30.22 -10.00
CA ILE A 124 3.31 -29.69 -11.15
C ILE A 124 3.59 -28.19 -11.00
N PHE A 125 2.60 -27.42 -10.55
CA PHE A 125 2.72 -25.96 -10.52
C PHE A 125 3.30 -25.40 -9.22
N TYR A 126 3.31 -26.16 -8.12
CA TYR A 126 3.79 -25.73 -6.82
C TYR A 126 5.20 -25.12 -6.82
N PRO A 127 6.23 -25.75 -7.48
CA PRO A 127 7.57 -25.18 -7.50
C PRO A 127 7.64 -23.85 -8.25
N TYR A 128 6.86 -23.70 -9.33
CA TYR A 128 6.80 -22.44 -10.09
C TYR A 128 6.10 -21.33 -9.27
N ILE A 129 5.02 -21.68 -8.62
CA ILE A 129 4.25 -20.78 -7.76
C ILE A 129 5.13 -20.25 -6.63
N THR A 130 5.88 -21.14 -5.96
CA THR A 130 6.80 -20.78 -4.88
C THR A 130 7.94 -19.88 -5.39
N ALA A 131 8.49 -20.18 -6.55
CA ALA A 131 9.52 -19.36 -7.18
C ALA A 131 8.99 -17.95 -7.50
N PHE A 132 7.80 -17.84 -8.08
CA PHE A 132 7.17 -16.53 -8.34
C PHE A 132 6.85 -15.74 -7.07
N ASN A 133 6.49 -16.40 -5.99
CA ASN A 133 6.25 -15.73 -4.71
C ASN A 133 7.52 -15.14 -4.09
N SER A 134 8.67 -15.71 -4.41
CA SER A 134 9.98 -15.23 -3.92
C SER A 134 10.45 -13.96 -4.63
N VAL A 135 9.85 -13.59 -5.76
CA VAL A 135 10.20 -12.36 -6.50
C VAL A 135 9.63 -11.14 -5.78
N PRO A 136 10.44 -10.14 -5.43
CA PRO A 136 9.95 -8.91 -4.83
C PRO A 136 9.07 -8.16 -5.84
N ARG A 137 7.76 -8.12 -5.57
CA ARG A 137 6.74 -7.56 -6.49
C ARG A 137 7.01 -6.10 -6.85
N ILE A 138 7.58 -5.34 -5.90
CA ILE A 138 7.95 -3.93 -6.12
C ILE A 138 9.02 -3.80 -7.21
N ALA A 139 9.92 -4.78 -7.34
CA ALA A 139 10.95 -4.76 -8.37
C ALA A 139 10.40 -4.94 -9.80
N LEU A 140 9.16 -5.44 -9.94
CA LEU A 140 8.49 -5.57 -11.24
C LEU A 140 7.88 -4.26 -11.74
N ALA A 141 7.70 -3.26 -10.88
CA ALA A 141 7.07 -1.99 -11.27
C ALA A 141 7.80 -1.26 -12.41
N PRO A 142 9.13 -1.13 -12.45
CA PRO A 142 9.82 -0.53 -13.58
C PRO A 142 9.63 -1.31 -14.88
N ILE A 143 9.60 -2.63 -14.82
CA ILE A 143 9.39 -3.49 -15.99
C ILE A 143 7.98 -3.30 -16.55
N ILE A 144 6.97 -3.21 -15.68
CA ILE A 144 5.59 -2.95 -16.08
C ILE A 144 5.47 -1.56 -16.75
N ILE A 145 6.14 -0.55 -16.19
CA ILE A 145 6.13 0.80 -16.78
C ILE A 145 6.81 0.80 -18.16
N LEU A 146 7.90 0.07 -18.33
CA LEU A 146 8.56 -0.07 -19.64
C LEU A 146 7.69 -0.80 -20.67
N ALA A 147 6.92 -1.81 -20.24
CA ALA A 147 6.08 -2.61 -21.11
C ALA A 147 4.75 -1.90 -21.50
N PHE A 148 4.11 -1.21 -20.56
CA PHE A 148 2.78 -0.63 -20.73
C PHE A 148 2.79 0.91 -20.82
N GLY A 149 3.95 1.54 -20.63
CA GLY A 149 4.10 3.00 -20.62
C GLY A 149 3.66 3.63 -19.30
N ILE A 150 3.87 4.96 -19.23
CA ILE A 150 3.45 5.79 -18.09
C ILE A 150 1.96 6.13 -18.28
N GLY A 151 1.06 5.44 -17.58
CA GLY A 151 -0.37 5.69 -17.72
C GLY A 151 -1.23 4.86 -16.78
N ASP A 152 -2.53 4.82 -17.06
CA ASP A 152 -3.49 4.07 -16.26
C ASP A 152 -3.29 2.55 -16.39
N ALA A 153 -2.87 2.07 -17.56
CA ALA A 153 -2.63 0.65 -17.80
C ALA A 153 -1.54 0.07 -16.87
N SER A 154 -0.39 0.74 -16.74
CA SER A 154 0.69 0.29 -15.86
C SER A 154 0.26 0.27 -14.38
N LYS A 155 -0.56 1.24 -13.95
CA LYS A 155 -1.11 1.30 -12.58
C LYS A 155 -2.07 0.13 -12.32
N ILE A 156 -2.99 -0.13 -13.25
CA ILE A 156 -3.95 -1.24 -13.15
C ILE A 156 -3.23 -2.59 -13.12
N VAL A 157 -2.25 -2.81 -14.02
CA VAL A 157 -1.47 -4.06 -14.09
C VAL A 157 -0.65 -4.26 -12.81
N THR A 158 -0.05 -3.20 -12.28
CA THR A 158 0.69 -3.28 -11.00
C THR A 158 -0.22 -3.66 -9.85
N ALA A 159 -1.39 -3.04 -9.73
CA ALA A 159 -2.38 -3.37 -8.72
C ALA A 159 -2.90 -4.80 -8.88
N TRP A 160 -3.23 -5.20 -10.11
CA TRP A 160 -3.63 -6.56 -10.46
C TRP A 160 -2.58 -7.59 -10.03
N LEU A 161 -1.32 -7.35 -10.37
CA LEU A 161 -0.23 -8.29 -10.08
C LEU A 161 -0.04 -8.51 -8.57
N VAL A 162 -0.14 -7.46 -7.76
CA VAL A 162 -0.05 -7.57 -6.29
C VAL A 162 -1.22 -8.38 -5.74
N VAL A 163 -2.43 -8.09 -6.21
CA VAL A 163 -3.66 -8.71 -5.69
C VAL A 163 -3.81 -10.15 -6.16
N VAL A 164 -3.53 -10.45 -7.44
CA VAL A 164 -3.70 -11.80 -8.00
C VAL A 164 -2.87 -12.82 -7.22
N PHE A 165 -1.61 -12.52 -6.93
CA PHE A 165 -0.76 -13.43 -6.16
C PHE A 165 -1.23 -13.62 -4.73
N LEU A 166 -1.64 -12.53 -4.06
CA LEU A 166 -2.13 -12.60 -2.69
C LEU A 166 -3.39 -13.48 -2.59
N VAL A 167 -4.36 -13.23 -3.47
CA VAL A 167 -5.63 -13.99 -3.48
C VAL A 167 -5.41 -15.43 -3.92
N PHE A 168 -4.57 -15.63 -4.94
CA PHE A 168 -4.22 -16.96 -5.43
C PHE A 168 -3.66 -17.85 -4.32
N PHE A 169 -2.63 -17.39 -3.59
CA PHE A 169 -2.02 -18.18 -2.52
C PHE A 169 -3.00 -18.53 -1.41
N ASN A 170 -3.75 -17.54 -0.93
CA ASN A 170 -4.72 -17.77 0.13
C ASN A 170 -5.83 -18.74 -0.30
N THR A 171 -6.31 -18.63 -1.53
CA THR A 171 -7.33 -19.51 -2.08
C THR A 171 -6.80 -20.93 -2.31
N PHE A 172 -5.59 -21.03 -2.83
CA PHE A 172 -4.92 -22.30 -3.08
C PHE A 172 -4.68 -23.08 -1.79
N GLU A 173 -4.11 -22.46 -0.77
CA GLU A 173 -3.89 -23.08 0.54
C GLU A 173 -5.21 -23.41 1.24
N GLY A 174 -6.20 -22.50 1.17
CA GLY A 174 -7.54 -22.74 1.70
C GLY A 174 -8.23 -23.95 1.06
N ALA A 175 -8.15 -24.06 -0.27
CA ALA A 175 -8.74 -25.21 -0.98
C ALA A 175 -8.09 -26.55 -0.58
N ARG A 176 -6.76 -26.58 -0.40
CA ARG A 176 -6.02 -27.78 0.03
C ARG A 176 -6.25 -28.17 1.49
N SER A 177 -6.47 -27.20 2.37
CA SER A 177 -6.71 -27.49 3.79
C SER A 177 -8.05 -28.23 3.99
N VAL A 178 -9.05 -27.92 3.20
CA VAL A 178 -10.38 -28.57 3.26
C VAL A 178 -10.31 -30.04 2.84
N ASP A 179 -9.53 -30.37 1.80
CA ASP A 179 -9.38 -31.76 1.35
C ASP A 179 -8.59 -32.61 2.35
N ARG A 180 -7.60 -32.03 3.03
CA ARG A 180 -6.82 -32.71 4.07
C ARG A 180 -7.68 -33.03 5.31
N ASP A 181 -8.58 -32.14 5.68
CA ASP A 181 -9.48 -32.33 6.84
C ASP A 181 -10.55 -33.41 6.59
N ARG A 182 -10.99 -33.53 5.32
CA ARG A 182 -11.91 -34.60 4.89
C ARG A 182 -11.29 -36.00 4.87
N SER A 183 -9.97 -36.09 4.66
CA SER A 183 -9.25 -37.37 4.61
C SER A 183 -8.89 -37.92 5.99
N THR A 184 -8.99 -37.08 7.04
CA THR A 184 -8.72 -37.52 8.43
C THR A 184 -10.05 -37.90 9.07
N PRO A 185 -10.33 -39.20 9.29
CA PRO A 185 -11.56 -39.59 9.98
C PRO A 185 -11.56 -39.00 11.39
N PRO A 186 -12.69 -38.45 11.86
CA PRO A 186 -12.77 -37.89 13.20
C PRO A 186 -12.40 -38.96 14.22
N ALA A 187 -11.54 -38.62 15.18
CA ALA A 187 -10.99 -39.54 16.19
C ALA A 187 -12.06 -40.27 17.04
N CYS A 188 -13.31 -39.81 16.98
CA CYS A 188 -14.45 -40.47 17.61
C CYS A 188 -14.88 -41.78 16.92
N TRP A 189 -14.36 -42.11 15.73
CA TRP A 189 -14.65 -43.35 15.00
C TRP A 189 -13.55 -44.43 15.11
N ALA A 190 -12.52 -44.16 15.93
CA ALA A 190 -11.60 -45.26 16.24
C ALA A 190 -12.36 -46.34 17.01
N PRO A 191 -12.50 -47.56 16.47
CA PRO A 191 -13.12 -48.65 17.23
C PRO A 191 -12.29 -48.88 18.49
N ALA A 192 -12.92 -48.75 19.65
CA ALA A 192 -12.33 -49.16 20.92
C ALA A 192 -12.01 -50.63 20.80
N ASN A 193 -10.77 -50.99 20.40
CA ASN A 193 -10.28 -52.35 20.47
C ASN A 193 -10.24 -52.73 21.94
N GLY A 194 -11.32 -53.45 22.35
CA GLY A 194 -11.37 -54.08 23.63
C GLY A 194 -10.25 -55.09 23.77
N ARG A 195 -9.59 -55.03 24.91
CA ARG A 195 -9.01 -56.18 25.63
C ARG A 195 -9.67 -56.27 26.96
#